data_0d834cac7f0dd0f5a028734a6cd9408c
#
_entry.id   0d834cac7f0dd0f5a028734a6cd9408c
#
_cell.length_a   1.000
_cell.length_b   1.000
_cell.length_c   1.000
_cell.angle_alpha   90.00
_cell.angle_beta   90.00
_cell.angle_gamma   90.00
#
_symmetry.space_group_name_H-M   'P 1'
#
loop_
_entity.id
_entity.type
_entity.pdbx_description
1 polymer ?
#
loop_
_entity_poly.entity_id
_entity_poly.type
_entity_poly.pdbx_seq_one_letter_code
_entity_poly.pdbx_strand_id
1 'polypeptide(L)'
;MSTGDFPGPLRHFLAQLDELRSADIVDMDQVGRLLVELAADEEYLGPLIAEMPSESPGGTWLVKPERGPRVVLFHRPEGVMAYTHSHHCWVAIAPVRGVETHQRRDAVRHEDGRAELRLADDRAMHRGDVATLTPPGDIHNHGHVLGTGPSPYSLILLGDDMYLFDREEYDPGQETWRKLAPGDPGRSHR
;
A
#
# COMPACT_ATOMS: atom_id res chain seq x y z
N MET A 1 13.04 -16.24 -7.19
CA MET A 1 14.25 -15.41 -7.22
C MET A 1 15.08 -15.74 -6.00
N SER A 2 16.40 -15.93 -6.14
CA SER A 2 17.29 -16.09 -4.98
C SER A 2 17.44 -14.74 -4.27
N THR A 3 17.36 -14.72 -2.95
CA THR A 3 17.57 -13.49 -2.15
C THR A 3 18.96 -12.86 -2.36
N GLY A 4 19.89 -13.61 -2.96
CA GLY A 4 21.26 -13.13 -3.27
C GLY A 4 21.34 -12.04 -4.32
N ASP A 5 20.32 -11.86 -5.15
CA ASP A 5 20.32 -10.92 -6.28
C ASP A 5 19.86 -9.50 -5.91
N PHE A 6 19.42 -9.28 -4.66
CA PHE A 6 18.92 -7.98 -4.21
C PHE A 6 20.03 -7.10 -3.59
N PRO A 7 19.91 -5.74 -3.69
CA PRO A 7 20.74 -4.81 -2.93
C PRO A 7 20.73 -5.09 -1.42
N GLY A 8 21.81 -4.74 -0.73
CA GLY A 8 22.01 -5.05 0.70
C GLY A 8 20.81 -4.72 1.59
N PRO A 9 20.28 -3.47 1.57
CA PRO A 9 19.16 -3.09 2.42
C PRO A 9 17.90 -3.92 2.16
N LEU A 10 17.54 -4.11 0.89
CA LEU A 10 16.37 -4.89 0.51
C LEU A 10 16.52 -6.39 0.85
N ARG A 11 17.71 -6.95 0.67
CA ARG A 11 18.01 -8.33 1.05
C ARG A 11 17.87 -8.55 2.56
N HIS A 12 18.37 -7.61 3.38
CA HIS A 12 18.26 -7.66 4.83
C HIS A 12 16.77 -7.60 5.25
N PHE A 13 16.03 -6.64 4.70
CA PHE A 13 14.57 -6.53 4.92
C PHE A 13 13.83 -7.83 4.59
N LEU A 14 14.10 -8.44 3.42
CA LEU A 14 13.43 -9.68 3.01
C LEU A 14 13.77 -10.86 3.92
N ALA A 15 15.00 -10.97 4.40
CA ALA A 15 15.39 -12.02 5.33
C ALA A 15 14.61 -11.92 6.65
N GLN A 16 14.50 -10.72 7.22
CA GLN A 16 13.73 -10.49 8.45
C GLN A 16 12.22 -10.70 8.23
N LEU A 17 11.69 -10.28 7.07
CA LEU A 17 10.29 -10.51 6.71
C LEU A 17 9.97 -12.00 6.60
N ASP A 18 10.87 -12.82 6.03
CA ASP A 18 10.68 -14.25 5.94
C ASP A 18 10.68 -14.93 7.31
N GLU A 19 11.50 -14.44 8.25
CA GLU A 19 11.47 -14.93 9.65
C GLU A 19 10.11 -14.66 10.31
N LEU A 20 9.55 -13.45 10.14
CA LEU A 20 8.23 -13.10 10.69
C LEU A 20 7.10 -13.91 10.07
N ARG A 21 7.19 -14.22 8.79
CA ARG A 21 6.18 -15.02 8.07
C ARG A 21 6.23 -16.51 8.38
N SER A 22 7.31 -17.01 8.97
CA SER A 22 7.41 -18.39 9.41
C SER A 22 6.52 -18.71 10.62
N ALA A 23 6.01 -17.69 11.31
CA ALA A 23 5.03 -17.83 12.38
C ALA A 23 3.61 -18.08 11.82
N ASP A 24 2.76 -18.76 12.60
CA ASP A 24 1.36 -19.03 12.24
C ASP A 24 0.53 -17.76 12.04
N ILE A 25 0.90 -16.68 12.74
CA ILE A 25 0.27 -15.34 12.64
C ILE A 25 1.36 -14.33 12.36
N VAL A 26 1.15 -13.53 11.31
CA VAL A 26 2.07 -12.44 10.97
C VAL A 26 1.87 -11.27 11.93
N ASP A 27 2.94 -10.90 12.65
CA ASP A 27 2.97 -9.73 13.52
C ASP A 27 3.08 -8.45 12.68
N MET A 28 1.94 -7.79 12.45
CA MET A 28 1.88 -6.57 11.62
C MET A 28 2.59 -5.37 12.22
N ASP A 29 2.77 -5.31 13.54
CA ASP A 29 3.55 -4.25 14.18
C ASP A 29 5.05 -4.42 13.87
N GLN A 30 5.55 -5.66 13.86
CA GLN A 30 6.91 -5.94 13.45
C GLN A 30 7.12 -5.71 11.95
N VAL A 31 6.18 -6.15 11.11
CA VAL A 31 6.20 -5.88 9.66
C VAL A 31 6.24 -4.37 9.39
N GLY A 32 5.43 -3.59 10.11
CA GLY A 32 5.41 -2.14 10.01
C GLY A 32 6.76 -1.50 10.37
N ARG A 33 7.38 -1.93 11.48
CA ARG A 33 8.71 -1.46 11.89
C ARG A 33 9.79 -1.74 10.84
N LEU A 34 9.82 -2.96 10.30
CA LEU A 34 10.76 -3.32 9.23
C LEU A 34 10.57 -2.45 7.99
N LEU A 35 9.33 -2.16 7.61
CA LEU A 35 9.06 -1.31 6.44
C LEU A 35 9.49 0.13 6.68
N VAL A 36 9.31 0.67 7.89
CA VAL A 36 9.79 2.01 8.27
C VAL A 36 11.33 2.07 8.23
N GLU A 37 12.02 1.04 8.70
CA GLU A 37 13.48 0.95 8.62
C GLU A 37 13.97 0.98 7.17
N LEU A 38 13.34 0.21 6.28
CA LEU A 38 13.66 0.25 4.85
C LEU A 38 13.31 1.62 4.23
N ALA A 39 12.17 2.23 4.60
CA ALA A 39 11.75 3.54 4.12
C ALA A 39 12.69 4.68 4.58
N ALA A 40 13.45 4.47 5.65
CA ALA A 40 14.44 5.40 6.14
C ALA A 40 15.78 5.37 5.38
N ASP A 41 16.02 4.37 4.52
CA ASP A 41 17.26 4.21 3.77
C ASP A 41 17.30 5.12 2.52
N GLU A 42 17.69 6.36 2.73
CA GLU A 42 17.81 7.37 1.65
C GLU A 42 18.93 7.04 0.66
N GLU A 43 19.99 6.36 1.10
CA GLU A 43 21.08 5.97 0.20
C GLU A 43 20.61 4.96 -0.85
N TYR A 44 19.74 4.04 -0.43
CA TYR A 44 19.13 3.05 -1.31
C TYR A 44 17.98 3.61 -2.13
N LEU A 45 17.00 4.32 -1.50
CA LEU A 45 15.76 4.74 -2.15
C LEU A 45 15.87 6.06 -2.91
N GLY A 46 16.79 6.94 -2.53
CA GLY A 46 16.96 8.26 -3.13
C GLY A 46 17.22 8.24 -4.63
N PRO A 47 18.18 7.42 -5.14
CA PRO A 47 18.39 7.26 -6.58
C PRO A 47 17.17 6.73 -7.32
N LEU A 48 16.44 5.78 -6.75
CA LEU A 48 15.23 5.23 -7.37
C LEU A 48 14.11 6.28 -7.48
N ILE A 49 13.93 7.09 -6.45
CA ILE A 49 12.98 8.21 -6.46
C ILE A 49 13.32 9.23 -7.53
N ALA A 50 14.62 9.54 -7.70
CA ALA A 50 15.07 10.52 -8.68
C ALA A 50 14.77 10.11 -10.14
N GLU A 51 14.60 8.82 -10.41
CA GLU A 51 14.26 8.28 -11.73
C GLU A 51 12.74 8.16 -11.95
N MET A 52 11.91 8.34 -10.90
CA MET A 52 10.46 8.20 -11.03
C MET A 52 9.82 9.45 -11.62
N PRO A 53 8.80 9.30 -12.51
CA PRO A 53 7.99 10.42 -12.99
C PRO A 53 7.30 11.15 -11.83
N SER A 54 7.41 12.47 -11.77
CA SER A 54 6.79 13.29 -10.72
C SER A 54 5.36 13.74 -11.04
N GLU A 55 4.95 13.68 -12.30
CA GLU A 55 3.67 14.24 -12.77
C GLU A 55 2.55 13.21 -12.91
N SER A 56 2.87 11.93 -12.83
CA SER A 56 1.89 10.84 -12.97
C SER A 56 2.01 9.84 -11.83
N PRO A 57 0.88 9.25 -11.36
CA PRO A 57 0.95 8.17 -10.40
C PRO A 57 1.67 6.97 -11.02
N GLY A 58 2.53 6.34 -10.23
CA GLY A 58 3.28 5.20 -10.73
C GLY A 58 4.15 4.56 -9.66
N GLY A 59 4.59 3.34 -9.93
CA GLY A 59 5.43 2.60 -9.00
C GLY A 59 6.49 1.77 -9.67
N THR A 60 7.61 1.63 -8.97
CA THR A 60 8.71 0.74 -9.32
C THR A 60 8.69 -0.46 -8.38
N TRP A 61 8.52 -1.65 -8.94
CA TRP A 61 8.58 -2.89 -8.16
C TRP A 61 10.01 -3.17 -7.71
N LEU A 62 10.22 -3.18 -6.40
CA LEU A 62 11.48 -3.60 -5.78
C LEU A 62 11.51 -5.13 -5.63
N VAL A 63 10.36 -5.73 -5.33
CA VAL A 63 10.17 -7.18 -5.21
C VAL A 63 8.80 -7.54 -5.80
N LYS A 64 8.79 -8.47 -6.77
CA LYS A 64 7.56 -8.93 -7.42
C LYS A 64 7.64 -10.43 -7.75
N PRO A 65 7.55 -11.32 -6.76
CA PRO A 65 7.48 -12.76 -7.01
C PRO A 65 6.09 -13.14 -7.57
N GLU A 66 5.95 -14.36 -8.07
CA GLU A 66 4.66 -14.91 -8.49
C GLU A 66 3.71 -15.07 -7.29
N ARG A 67 4.24 -15.47 -6.14
CA ARG A 67 3.51 -15.66 -4.87
C ARG A 67 4.31 -15.06 -3.72
N GLY A 68 3.59 -14.64 -2.68
CA GLY A 68 4.18 -14.08 -1.48
C GLY A 68 4.42 -12.58 -1.55
N PRO A 69 5.13 -12.00 -0.57
CA PRO A 69 5.22 -10.56 -0.38
C PRO A 69 5.80 -9.83 -1.57
N ARG A 70 5.22 -8.68 -1.84
CA ARG A 70 5.62 -7.76 -2.90
C ARG A 70 5.90 -6.39 -2.32
N VAL A 71 6.95 -5.76 -2.80
CA VAL A 71 7.34 -4.40 -2.38
C VAL A 71 7.36 -3.51 -3.62
N VAL A 72 6.62 -2.42 -3.55
CA VAL A 72 6.63 -1.37 -4.57
C VAL A 72 6.97 -0.03 -3.92
N LEU A 73 7.86 0.72 -4.55
CA LEU A 73 8.03 2.15 -4.30
C LEU A 73 7.06 2.88 -5.20
N PHE A 74 6.10 3.60 -4.62
CA PHE A 74 5.00 4.23 -5.33
C PHE A 74 4.99 5.74 -5.12
N HIS A 75 4.67 6.48 -6.18
CA HIS A 75 4.47 7.93 -6.16
C HIS A 75 3.01 8.29 -6.42
N ARG A 76 2.49 9.25 -5.65
CA ARG A 76 1.20 9.90 -5.85
C ARG A 76 1.42 11.39 -6.12
N PRO A 77 1.11 11.90 -7.33
CA PRO A 77 1.16 13.32 -7.61
C PRO A 77 0.20 14.12 -6.74
N GLU A 78 0.39 15.41 -6.72
CA GLU A 78 -0.43 16.34 -5.96
C GLU A 78 -1.92 16.21 -6.30
N GLY A 79 -2.76 16.07 -5.29
CA GLY A 79 -4.21 15.91 -5.42
C GLY A 79 -4.68 14.53 -5.89
N VAL A 80 -3.78 13.55 -6.06
CA VAL A 80 -4.15 12.21 -6.54
C VAL A 80 -4.32 11.25 -5.37
N MET A 81 -5.54 10.72 -5.24
CA MET A 81 -5.89 9.66 -4.29
C MET A 81 -6.19 8.35 -5.01
N ALA A 82 -5.86 7.22 -4.41
CA ALA A 82 -6.38 5.93 -4.87
C ALA A 82 -7.89 5.85 -4.66
N TYR A 83 -8.58 5.03 -5.46
CA TYR A 83 -9.95 4.63 -5.12
C TYR A 83 -9.96 3.88 -3.79
N THR A 84 -11.08 3.94 -3.06
CA THR A 84 -11.26 3.12 -1.88
C THR A 84 -11.40 1.66 -2.31
N HIS A 85 -10.57 0.78 -1.76
CA HIS A 85 -10.48 -0.63 -2.17
C HIS A 85 -10.05 -1.54 -1.03
N SER A 86 -10.21 -2.85 -1.23
CA SER A 86 -9.65 -3.91 -0.40
C SER A 86 -8.53 -4.66 -1.13
N HIS A 87 -7.68 -5.36 -0.40
CA HIS A 87 -6.58 -6.15 -0.94
C HIS A 87 -6.79 -7.66 -0.81
N HIS A 88 -7.57 -8.09 0.19
CA HIS A 88 -7.70 -9.49 0.61
C HIS A 88 -6.37 -10.18 0.99
N CYS A 89 -5.34 -9.40 1.17
CA CYS A 89 -4.09 -9.77 1.84
C CYS A 89 -3.71 -8.64 2.80
N TRP A 90 -2.82 -8.93 3.75
CA TRP A 90 -2.32 -7.86 4.60
C TRP A 90 -1.45 -6.87 3.80
N VAL A 91 -1.41 -5.64 4.27
CA VAL A 91 -0.71 -4.53 3.63
C VAL A 91 -0.03 -3.67 4.69
N ALA A 92 1.15 -3.15 4.35
CA ALA A 92 1.79 -2.07 5.09
C ALA A 92 2.21 -0.95 4.13
N ILE A 93 2.04 0.31 4.55
CA ILE A 93 2.37 1.50 3.77
C ILE A 93 3.21 2.42 4.64
N ALA A 94 4.41 2.79 4.17
CA ALA A 94 5.30 3.71 4.88
C ALA A 94 5.81 4.81 3.94
N PRO A 95 5.57 6.11 4.26
CA PRO A 95 6.13 7.20 3.49
C PRO A 95 7.66 7.24 3.56
N VAL A 96 8.29 7.40 2.40
CA VAL A 96 9.74 7.66 2.26
C VAL A 96 10.00 9.16 2.25
N ARG A 97 9.20 9.90 1.45
CA ARG A 97 9.24 11.37 1.31
C ARG A 97 7.83 11.91 1.15
N GLY A 98 7.64 13.19 1.49
CA GLY A 98 6.36 13.87 1.33
C GLY A 98 5.35 13.51 2.42
N VAL A 99 4.08 13.79 2.16
CA VAL A 99 2.96 13.55 3.08
C VAL A 99 1.94 12.64 2.42
N GLU A 100 1.77 11.44 2.97
CA GLU A 100 0.76 10.47 2.53
C GLU A 100 -0.52 10.66 3.35
N THR A 101 -1.63 10.94 2.70
CA THR A 101 -2.95 10.84 3.35
C THR A 101 -3.41 9.40 3.28
N HIS A 102 -3.79 8.84 4.43
CA HIS A 102 -4.31 7.49 4.53
C HIS A 102 -5.66 7.49 5.23
N GLN A 103 -6.67 6.90 4.60
CA GLN A 103 -8.03 6.78 5.14
C GLN A 103 -8.44 5.31 5.18
N ARG A 104 -8.81 4.80 6.36
CA ARG A 104 -9.41 3.48 6.55
C ARG A 104 -10.90 3.62 6.75
N ARG A 105 -11.67 2.68 6.20
CA ARG A 105 -13.12 2.68 6.27
C ARG A 105 -13.64 1.32 6.72
N ASP A 106 -14.76 1.36 7.45
CA ASP A 106 -15.63 0.20 7.64
C ASP A 106 -16.73 0.25 6.58
N ALA A 107 -17.17 -0.91 6.08
CA ALA A 107 -18.20 -0.99 5.05
C ALA A 107 -19.32 -1.96 5.43
N VAL A 108 -20.56 -1.54 5.20
CA VAL A 108 -21.73 -2.44 5.13
C VAL A 108 -22.14 -2.51 3.66
N ARG A 109 -22.06 -3.71 3.08
CA ARG A 109 -22.37 -3.96 1.66
C ARG A 109 -23.77 -4.52 1.52
N HIS A 110 -24.51 -4.04 0.51
CA HIS A 110 -25.83 -4.51 0.13
C HIS A 110 -25.76 -5.26 -1.21
N GLU A 111 -26.63 -6.24 -1.41
CA GLU A 111 -26.64 -7.07 -2.63
C GLU A 111 -26.99 -6.27 -3.90
N ASP A 112 -27.64 -5.13 -3.75
CA ASP A 112 -27.98 -4.21 -4.85
C ASP A 112 -26.81 -3.32 -5.31
N GLY A 113 -25.60 -3.54 -4.77
CA GLY A 113 -24.38 -2.79 -5.11
C GLY A 113 -24.23 -1.49 -4.32
N ARG A 114 -25.09 -1.18 -3.36
CA ARG A 114 -24.90 -0.07 -2.42
C ARG A 114 -23.92 -0.46 -1.31
N ALA A 115 -23.20 0.53 -0.79
CA ALA A 115 -22.33 0.37 0.37
C ALA A 115 -22.44 1.58 1.29
N GLU A 116 -22.68 1.32 2.56
CA GLU A 116 -22.53 2.33 3.61
C GLU A 116 -21.09 2.31 4.10
N LEU A 117 -20.37 3.40 3.90
CA LEU A 117 -18.97 3.56 4.27
C LEU A 117 -18.83 4.52 5.44
N ARG A 118 -18.21 4.05 6.51
CA ARG A 118 -17.87 4.88 7.65
C ARG A 118 -16.37 5.10 7.71
N LEU A 119 -15.94 6.35 7.77
CA LEU A 119 -14.54 6.69 7.99
C LEU A 119 -14.15 6.25 9.40
N ALA A 120 -13.19 5.35 9.49
CA ALA A 120 -12.71 4.77 10.75
C ALA A 120 -11.37 5.34 11.19
N ASP A 121 -10.54 5.78 10.23
CA ASP A 121 -9.27 6.47 10.47
C ASP A 121 -8.99 7.43 9.30
N ASP A 122 -8.45 8.62 9.59
CA ASP A 122 -8.04 9.62 8.62
C ASP A 122 -6.82 10.36 9.15
N ARG A 123 -5.68 10.15 8.51
CA ARG A 123 -4.45 10.74 8.99
C ARG A 123 -3.48 11.11 7.88
N ALA A 124 -2.74 12.17 8.11
CA ALA A 124 -1.54 12.50 7.36
C ALA A 124 -0.38 11.69 7.94
N MET A 125 0.31 10.94 7.10
CA MET A 125 1.48 10.16 7.47
C MET A 125 2.73 10.80 6.92
N HIS A 126 3.75 10.86 7.74
CA HIS A 126 5.09 11.39 7.41
C HIS A 126 6.12 10.26 7.44
N ARG A 127 7.32 10.56 7.01
CA ARG A 127 8.44 9.63 7.18
C ARG A 127 8.57 9.19 8.65
N GLY A 128 8.63 7.90 8.86
CA GLY A 128 8.61 7.26 10.18
C GLY A 128 7.25 6.73 10.61
N ASP A 129 6.15 7.17 9.96
CA ASP A 129 4.82 6.59 10.18
C ASP A 129 4.63 5.35 9.31
N VAL A 130 3.69 4.50 9.73
CA VAL A 130 3.25 3.33 8.97
C VAL A 130 1.76 3.07 9.16
N ALA A 131 1.08 2.69 8.10
CA ALA A 131 -0.25 2.09 8.15
C ALA A 131 -0.13 0.59 7.89
N THR A 132 -0.69 -0.22 8.78
CA THR A 132 -0.80 -1.68 8.62
C THR A 132 -2.26 -2.08 8.60
N LEU A 133 -2.63 -2.95 7.68
CA LEU A 133 -4.00 -3.38 7.44
C LEU A 133 -4.04 -4.89 7.26
N THR A 134 -5.08 -5.52 7.82
CA THR A 134 -5.36 -6.95 7.63
C THR A 134 -6.83 -7.15 7.28
N PRO A 135 -7.17 -8.07 6.35
CA PRO A 135 -8.56 -8.42 6.08
C PRO A 135 -9.27 -8.92 7.36
N PRO A 136 -10.55 -8.58 7.53
CA PRO A 136 -11.42 -7.81 6.65
C PRO A 136 -11.35 -6.28 6.86
N GLY A 137 -10.44 -5.78 7.69
CA GLY A 137 -10.25 -4.36 8.01
C GLY A 137 -9.32 -3.62 7.04
N ASP A 138 -9.16 -4.10 5.83
CA ASP A 138 -8.22 -3.61 4.81
C ASP A 138 -8.87 -2.65 3.79
N ILE A 139 -10.09 -2.19 4.04
CA ILE A 139 -10.77 -1.21 3.16
C ILE A 139 -10.17 0.16 3.42
N HIS A 140 -9.49 0.68 2.43
CA HIS A 140 -8.80 1.95 2.54
C HIS A 140 -8.67 2.70 1.20
N ASN A 141 -8.25 3.95 1.29
CA ASN A 141 -7.63 4.69 0.21
C ASN A 141 -6.44 5.49 0.76
N HIS A 142 -5.51 5.79 -0.12
CA HIS A 142 -4.32 6.54 0.24
C HIS A 142 -3.81 7.37 -0.94
N GLY A 143 -3.00 8.39 -0.67
CA GLY A 143 -2.44 9.25 -1.69
C GLY A 143 -2.14 10.65 -1.17
N HIS A 144 -2.33 11.66 -2.01
CA HIS A 144 -2.04 13.04 -1.68
C HIS A 144 -3.29 13.93 -1.74
N VAL A 145 -3.54 14.66 -0.67
CA VAL A 145 -4.57 15.71 -0.61
C VAL A 145 -3.91 17.06 -0.80
N LEU A 146 -4.49 17.89 -1.67
CA LEU A 146 -4.00 19.25 -1.94
C LEU A 146 -3.81 20.07 -0.65
N GLY A 147 -2.64 20.69 -0.51
CA GLY A 147 -2.32 21.55 0.62
C GLY A 147 -1.83 20.83 1.87
N THR A 148 -1.70 19.51 1.88
CA THR A 148 -1.17 18.74 3.03
C THR A 148 0.37 18.71 3.11
N GLY A 149 1.05 19.14 2.04
CA GLY A 149 2.52 19.14 1.96
C GLY A 149 3.03 18.63 0.61
N PRO A 150 4.29 18.23 0.50
CA PRO A 150 4.85 17.65 -0.72
C PRO A 150 4.23 16.31 -1.06
N SER A 151 4.09 16.01 -2.35
CA SER A 151 3.60 14.72 -2.86
C SER A 151 4.40 13.53 -2.33
N PRO A 152 3.75 12.44 -1.91
CA PRO A 152 4.42 11.31 -1.30
C PRO A 152 5.11 10.39 -2.30
N TYR A 153 6.24 9.86 -1.85
CA TYR A 153 6.82 8.60 -2.29
C TYR A 153 6.73 7.62 -1.13
N SER A 154 6.07 6.50 -1.32
CA SER A 154 5.80 5.55 -0.24
C SER A 154 6.20 4.14 -0.64
N LEU A 155 6.72 3.38 0.32
CA LEU A 155 6.82 1.93 0.18
C LEU A 155 5.46 1.30 0.51
N ILE A 156 5.01 0.43 -0.39
CA ILE A 156 3.82 -0.40 -0.17
C ILE A 156 4.29 -1.85 -0.18
N LEU A 157 4.07 -2.53 0.93
CA LEU A 157 4.33 -3.95 1.11
C LEU A 157 3.00 -4.69 1.13
N LEU A 158 2.80 -5.58 0.18
CA LEU A 158 1.64 -6.48 0.06
C LEU A 158 2.03 -7.88 0.51
N GLY A 159 1.16 -8.57 1.23
CA GLY A 159 1.39 -9.94 1.70
C GLY A 159 1.39 -10.99 0.59
N ASP A 160 0.70 -10.71 -0.50
CA ASP A 160 0.69 -11.51 -1.72
C ASP A 160 0.26 -10.62 -2.90
N ASP A 161 0.12 -11.20 -4.09
CA ASP A 161 -0.44 -10.51 -5.24
C ASP A 161 -1.94 -10.29 -5.06
N MET A 162 -2.32 -9.05 -4.76
CA MET A 162 -3.73 -8.68 -4.62
C MET A 162 -4.58 -9.01 -5.85
N TYR A 163 -3.97 -9.09 -7.05
CA TYR A 163 -4.68 -9.44 -8.28
C TYR A 163 -5.00 -10.93 -8.43
N LEU A 164 -4.53 -11.78 -7.52
CA LEU A 164 -4.88 -13.20 -7.47
C LEU A 164 -6.19 -13.46 -6.71
N PHE A 165 -6.72 -12.46 -6.02
CA PHE A 165 -7.91 -12.58 -5.17
C PHE A 165 -9.08 -11.77 -5.73
N ASP A 166 -10.28 -12.19 -5.36
CA ASP A 166 -11.46 -11.34 -5.44
C ASP A 166 -11.25 -10.15 -4.49
N ARG A 167 -11.48 -8.93 -4.96
CA ARG A 167 -11.33 -7.69 -4.20
C ARG A 167 -12.57 -6.84 -4.32
N GLU A 168 -12.67 -5.81 -3.53
CA GLU A 168 -13.73 -4.83 -3.67
C GLU A 168 -13.15 -3.45 -3.96
N GLU A 169 -13.91 -2.69 -4.73
CA GLU A 169 -13.71 -1.27 -4.98
C GLU A 169 -14.97 -0.51 -4.59
N TYR A 170 -14.80 0.62 -3.94
CA TYR A 170 -15.88 1.42 -3.38
C TYR A 170 -15.85 2.84 -3.94
N ASP A 171 -17.04 3.41 -4.13
CA ASP A 171 -17.22 4.82 -4.42
C ASP A 171 -17.93 5.51 -3.24
N PRO A 172 -17.19 6.18 -2.32
CA PRO A 172 -17.80 6.85 -1.19
C PRO A 172 -18.76 7.99 -1.57
N GLY A 173 -18.55 8.61 -2.73
CA GLY A 173 -19.39 9.71 -3.20
C GLY A 173 -20.72 9.25 -3.78
N GLN A 174 -20.78 8.02 -4.27
CA GLN A 174 -21.98 7.39 -4.82
C GLN A 174 -22.60 6.33 -3.89
N GLU A 175 -21.94 6.05 -2.76
CA GLU A 175 -22.32 5.00 -1.82
C GLU A 175 -22.49 3.63 -2.50
N THR A 176 -21.58 3.31 -3.43
CA THR A 176 -21.63 2.05 -4.19
C THR A 176 -20.35 1.25 -4.02
N TRP A 177 -20.47 -0.05 -4.27
CA TRP A 177 -19.34 -0.96 -4.35
C TRP A 177 -19.46 -1.91 -5.54
N ARG A 178 -18.32 -2.46 -5.95
CA ARG A 178 -18.29 -3.55 -6.92
C ARG A 178 -17.21 -4.56 -6.55
N LYS A 179 -17.46 -5.80 -6.93
CA LYS A 179 -16.48 -6.87 -6.85
C LYS A 179 -15.55 -6.77 -8.06
N LEU A 180 -14.27 -6.93 -7.81
CA LEU A 180 -13.23 -7.05 -8.82
C LEU A 180 -12.78 -8.52 -8.87
N ALA A 181 -12.91 -9.15 -10.03
CA ALA A 181 -12.41 -10.51 -10.25
C ALA A 181 -10.87 -10.53 -10.24
N PRO A 182 -10.26 -11.71 -10.03
CA PRO A 182 -8.82 -11.86 -10.21
C PRO A 182 -8.36 -11.32 -11.57
N GLY A 183 -7.29 -10.53 -11.56
CA GLY A 183 -6.74 -9.88 -12.75
C GLY A 183 -7.38 -8.54 -13.13
N ASP A 184 -8.53 -8.16 -12.55
CA ASP A 184 -9.13 -6.85 -12.81
C ASP A 184 -8.29 -5.75 -12.13
N PRO A 185 -7.73 -4.76 -12.86
CA PRO A 185 -6.94 -3.69 -12.27
C PRO A 185 -7.75 -2.71 -11.41
N GLY A 186 -9.10 -2.73 -11.51
CA GLY A 186 -9.95 -1.71 -10.93
C GLY A 186 -9.92 -0.39 -11.71
N ARG A 187 -10.46 0.67 -11.10
CA ARG A 187 -10.38 2.01 -11.67
C ARG A 187 -8.97 2.59 -11.48
N SER A 188 -8.54 3.38 -12.45
CA SER A 188 -7.36 4.23 -12.28
C SER A 188 -7.65 5.34 -11.25
N HIS A 189 -6.62 6.01 -10.76
CA HIS A 189 -6.70 7.06 -9.73
C HIS A 189 -7.70 8.18 -10.07
N ARG A 190 -8.20 8.85 -9.03
CA ARG A 190 -9.00 10.09 -9.10
C ARG A 190 -8.11 11.31 -8.91
#